data_66614db2b4d255aa02596f82e43fde5c
#
_entry.id   66614db2b4d255aa02596f82e43fde5c
#
_cell.length_a   1.000
_cell.length_b   1.000
_cell.length_c   1.000
_cell.angle_alpha   90.00
_cell.angle_beta   90.00
_cell.angle_gamma   90.00
#
_symmetry.space_group_name_H-M   'P 1'
#
loop_
_entity.id
_entity.type
_entity.pdbx_description
1 polymer ?
#
loop_
_entity_poly.entity_id
_entity_poly.type
_entity_poly.pdbx_seq_one_letter_code
_entity_poly.pdbx_strand_id
1 'polypeptide(L)'
;NTRCLGSFVFLWGQKEERTPTWFSMFVEDKVDSLPLKGEKTPMVEAMQRVWTGKELDETAPIVRGMTIDGKSAIDNVRIKAGTLFKAEVSVTDKENDSLAYVWEVLKEATVLGFGGSYEPRPERMGDVAVSDKNVYETMIKVPGEYRLYVYVLDNTGFVSTANIPFQVID
;
A
#
# COMPACT_ATOMS: atom_id res chain seq x y z
N ASN A 1 -7.94 -29.51 12.45
CA ASN A 1 -6.97 -29.75 13.52
C ASN A 1 -7.68 -29.73 14.87
N THR A 2 -7.72 -30.89 15.56
CA THR A 2 -8.42 -31.07 16.83
C THR A 2 -7.84 -30.24 18.01
N ARG A 3 -6.68 -29.62 17.81
CA ARG A 3 -6.02 -28.79 18.83
C ARG A 3 -6.16 -27.29 18.58
N CYS A 4 -6.77 -26.88 17.46
CA CYS A 4 -7.02 -25.48 17.13
C CYS A 4 -8.48 -25.15 17.47
N LEU A 5 -8.68 -24.24 18.43
CA LEU A 5 -10.01 -23.80 18.87
C LEU A 5 -10.59 -22.71 17.99
N GLY A 6 -9.76 -22.07 17.16
CA GLY A 6 -10.15 -20.97 16.28
C GLY A 6 -9.02 -20.00 16.00
N SER A 7 -9.33 -18.92 15.30
CA SER A 7 -8.41 -17.81 15.02
C SER A 7 -9.13 -16.47 15.13
N PHE A 8 -8.38 -15.43 15.40
CA PHE A 8 -8.86 -14.06 15.47
C PHE A 8 -8.01 -13.18 14.56
N VAL A 9 -8.64 -12.22 13.92
CA VAL A 9 -7.93 -11.17 13.19
C VAL A 9 -7.32 -10.21 14.20
N PHE A 10 -6.03 -9.91 14.03
CA PHE A 10 -5.33 -8.98 14.91
C PHE A 10 -5.87 -7.55 14.77
N LEU A 11 -6.10 -7.11 13.53
CA LEU A 11 -6.58 -5.77 13.24
C LEU A 11 -7.69 -5.81 12.18
N TRP A 12 -8.81 -5.17 12.44
CA TRP A 12 -9.94 -5.14 11.51
C TRP A 12 -9.73 -4.13 10.38
N GLY A 13 -9.21 -2.95 10.66
CA GLY A 13 -8.86 -1.89 9.72
C GLY A 13 -7.36 -1.75 9.52
N GLN A 14 -6.89 -0.54 9.33
CA GLN A 14 -5.47 -0.21 9.21
C GLN A 14 -4.97 0.51 10.46
N LYS A 15 -3.67 0.49 10.67
CA LYS A 15 -2.99 1.17 11.74
C LYS A 15 -1.76 1.89 11.20
N GLU A 16 -1.56 3.11 11.65
CA GLU A 16 -0.30 3.81 11.45
C GLU A 16 0.73 3.21 12.42
N GLU A 17 1.72 2.51 11.86
CA GLU A 17 2.85 1.96 12.61
C GLU A 17 4.06 1.95 11.68
N ARG A 18 4.87 3.02 11.74
CA ARG A 18 5.95 3.38 10.81
C ARG A 18 5.47 3.62 9.38
N THR A 19 4.46 2.91 8.95
CA THR A 19 3.83 3.05 7.64
C THR A 19 2.31 2.96 7.79
N PRO A 20 1.53 3.63 6.92
CA PRO A 20 0.08 3.51 6.90
C PRO A 20 -0.40 2.20 6.29
N THR A 21 0.48 1.24 6.07
CA THR A 21 0.17 -0.01 5.38
C THR A 21 0.10 -1.22 6.29
N TRP A 22 -0.01 -1.01 7.58
CA TRP A 22 -0.32 -2.11 8.48
C TRP A 22 -1.81 -2.41 8.44
N PHE A 23 -2.20 -3.09 7.38
CA PHE A 23 -3.58 -3.45 7.13
C PHE A 23 -3.93 -4.82 7.68
N SER A 24 -5.21 -5.04 7.93
CA SER A 24 -5.78 -6.35 8.21
C SER A 24 -6.88 -6.68 7.20
N MET A 25 -8.15 -6.52 7.59
CA MET A 25 -9.27 -6.89 6.72
C MET A 25 -9.62 -5.81 5.71
N PHE A 26 -9.53 -4.55 6.09
CA PHE A 26 -9.98 -3.41 5.29
C PHE A 26 -8.97 -2.27 5.36
N VAL A 27 -8.86 -1.52 4.28
CA VAL A 27 -8.22 -0.21 4.33
C VAL A 27 -9.17 0.79 5.02
N GLU A 28 -8.61 1.85 5.58
CA GLU A 28 -9.40 2.90 6.20
C GLU A 28 -9.98 3.84 5.14
N ASP A 29 -11.26 4.18 5.25
CA ASP A 29 -11.89 5.19 4.40
C ASP A 29 -11.55 6.61 4.89
N LYS A 30 -11.57 7.58 3.97
CA LYS A 30 -11.37 9.02 4.27
C LYS A 30 -10.05 9.40 4.94
N VAL A 31 -9.02 8.59 4.80
CA VAL A 31 -7.70 8.92 5.30
C VAL A 31 -7.06 9.95 4.38
N ASP A 32 -6.80 11.14 4.90
CA ASP A 32 -5.99 12.18 4.29
C ASP A 32 -6.28 12.39 2.77
N SER A 33 -7.56 12.48 2.42
CA SER A 33 -8.06 12.67 1.05
C SER A 33 -7.70 11.56 0.05
N LEU A 34 -7.28 10.39 0.50
CA LEU A 34 -7.17 9.21 -0.36
C LEU A 34 -8.58 8.79 -0.85
N PRO A 35 -8.74 8.45 -2.13
CA PRO A 35 -10.03 8.03 -2.68
C PRO A 35 -10.35 6.56 -2.34
N LEU A 36 -10.12 6.17 -1.08
CA LEU A 36 -10.39 4.84 -0.55
C LEU A 36 -11.76 4.86 0.17
N LYS A 37 -12.47 3.74 0.11
CA LYS A 37 -13.84 3.59 0.64
C LYS A 37 -13.98 2.44 1.64
N GLY A 38 -12.85 1.96 2.18
CA GLY A 38 -12.82 0.80 3.06
C GLY A 38 -12.76 -0.53 2.29
N GLU A 39 -12.03 -0.56 1.18
CA GLU A 39 -11.87 -1.75 0.34
C GLU A 39 -11.27 -2.91 1.13
N LYS A 40 -11.65 -4.11 0.74
CA LYS A 40 -11.19 -5.38 1.29
C LYS A 40 -9.74 -5.64 0.87
N THR A 41 -8.90 -6.03 1.81
CA THR A 41 -7.54 -6.49 1.52
C THR A 41 -7.52 -7.99 1.20
N PRO A 42 -6.41 -8.55 0.67
CA PRO A 42 -6.24 -10.00 0.50
C PRO A 42 -6.45 -10.81 1.79
N MET A 43 -6.41 -10.16 2.95
CA MET A 43 -6.68 -10.81 4.24
C MET A 43 -8.14 -11.29 4.35
N VAL A 44 -9.09 -10.59 3.73
CA VAL A 44 -10.51 -11.00 3.71
C VAL A 44 -10.66 -12.36 3.04
N GLU A 45 -10.01 -12.56 1.88
CA GLU A 45 -10.00 -13.84 1.19
C GLU A 45 -9.39 -14.95 2.05
N ALA A 46 -8.22 -14.68 2.61
CA ALA A 46 -7.51 -15.62 3.46
C ALA A 46 -8.35 -16.05 4.67
N MET A 47 -8.98 -15.08 5.33
CA MET A 47 -9.81 -15.36 6.51
C MET A 47 -11.12 -16.04 6.16
N GLN A 48 -11.76 -15.68 5.06
CA GLN A 48 -12.97 -16.39 4.59
C GLN A 48 -12.65 -17.86 4.33
N ARG A 49 -11.56 -18.15 3.60
CA ARG A 49 -11.12 -19.52 3.34
C ARG A 49 -10.85 -20.29 4.63
N VAL A 50 -10.16 -19.67 5.59
CA VAL A 50 -9.83 -20.30 6.88
C VAL A 50 -11.09 -20.57 7.70
N TRP A 51 -12.04 -19.64 7.75
CA TRP A 51 -13.21 -19.76 8.63
C TRP A 51 -14.36 -20.59 8.01
N THR A 52 -14.52 -20.56 6.69
CA THR A 52 -15.67 -21.17 6.02
C THR A 52 -15.30 -22.37 5.13
N GLY A 53 -14.03 -22.52 4.78
CA GLY A 53 -13.56 -23.49 3.78
C GLY A 53 -13.97 -23.14 2.34
N LYS A 54 -14.47 -21.91 2.10
CA LYS A 54 -14.94 -21.47 0.77
C LYS A 54 -14.03 -20.36 0.24
N GLU A 55 -13.77 -20.40 -1.06
CA GLU A 55 -13.14 -19.29 -1.79
C GLU A 55 -14.17 -18.16 -2.03
N LEU A 56 -13.65 -16.96 -2.28
CA LEU A 56 -14.45 -15.87 -2.81
C LEU A 56 -14.56 -15.97 -4.34
N ASP A 57 -15.66 -15.48 -4.90
CA ASP A 57 -15.84 -15.38 -6.35
C ASP A 57 -14.95 -14.26 -6.92
N GLU A 58 -14.80 -13.17 -6.18
CA GLU A 58 -13.94 -12.03 -6.48
C GLU A 58 -12.74 -12.00 -5.54
N THR A 59 -11.56 -11.69 -6.05
CA THR A 59 -10.30 -11.69 -5.29
C THR A 59 -9.51 -10.41 -5.51
N ALA A 60 -8.65 -10.05 -4.54
CA ALA A 60 -7.83 -8.86 -4.66
C ALA A 60 -6.75 -9.00 -5.76
N PRO A 61 -6.39 -7.92 -6.45
CA PRO A 61 -5.26 -7.91 -7.38
C PRO A 61 -3.97 -8.37 -6.68
N ILE A 62 -3.14 -9.12 -7.37
CA ILE A 62 -1.88 -9.62 -6.82
C ILE A 62 -0.72 -8.74 -7.29
N VAL A 63 -0.14 -7.95 -6.38
CA VAL A 63 1.08 -7.21 -6.66
C VAL A 63 2.27 -8.19 -6.74
N ARG A 64 2.95 -8.20 -7.87
CA ARG A 64 4.11 -9.05 -8.14
C ARG A 64 5.43 -8.36 -7.84
N GLY A 65 5.45 -7.04 -7.93
CA GLY A 65 6.63 -6.23 -7.65
C GLY A 65 6.36 -4.75 -7.89
N MET A 66 7.21 -3.92 -7.32
CA MET A 66 7.20 -2.47 -7.51
C MET A 66 8.64 -1.99 -7.63
N THR A 67 8.88 -1.03 -8.51
CA THR A 67 10.21 -0.45 -8.74
C THR A 67 10.15 1.07 -8.84
N ILE A 68 11.28 1.73 -8.53
CA ILE A 68 11.56 3.12 -8.86
C ILE A 68 12.80 3.12 -9.75
N ASP A 69 12.68 3.63 -10.99
CA ASP A 69 13.74 3.60 -12.01
C ASP A 69 14.37 2.20 -12.16
N GLY A 70 13.52 1.17 -12.14
CA GLY A 70 13.92 -0.24 -12.24
C GLY A 70 14.53 -0.85 -10.99
N LYS A 71 14.64 -0.11 -9.89
CA LYS A 71 15.18 -0.57 -8.61
C LYS A 71 14.05 -0.94 -7.65
N SER A 72 14.21 -2.03 -6.93
CA SER A 72 13.28 -2.52 -5.91
C SER A 72 13.58 -1.94 -4.51
N ALA A 73 12.74 -2.25 -3.53
CA ALA A 73 12.90 -1.78 -2.15
C ALA A 73 14.22 -2.20 -1.48
N ILE A 74 14.86 -3.27 -1.95
CA ILE A 74 16.13 -3.77 -1.38
C ILE A 74 17.38 -3.14 -2.00
N ASP A 75 17.22 -2.28 -3.03
CA ASP A 75 18.32 -1.72 -3.81
C ASP A 75 18.81 -0.36 -3.27
N ASN A 76 18.38 0.05 -2.08
CA ASN A 76 18.73 1.35 -1.48
C ASN A 76 18.52 2.51 -2.47
N VAL A 77 17.31 2.69 -2.94
CA VAL A 77 16.95 3.68 -3.97
C VAL A 77 17.36 5.08 -3.52
N ARG A 78 18.20 5.72 -4.31
CA ARG A 78 18.62 7.12 -4.13
C ARG A 78 18.37 7.92 -5.39
N ILE A 79 17.77 9.09 -5.23
CA ILE A 79 17.36 9.99 -6.31
C ILE A 79 17.94 11.36 -6.03
N LYS A 80 18.47 12.03 -7.05
CA LYS A 80 18.95 13.41 -6.89
C LYS A 80 17.75 14.37 -6.77
N ALA A 81 17.84 15.33 -5.85
CA ALA A 81 16.82 16.35 -5.65
C ALA A 81 16.47 17.07 -6.96
N GLY A 82 15.18 17.23 -7.22
CA GLY A 82 14.70 17.88 -8.45
C GLY A 82 14.80 17.01 -9.71
N THR A 83 15.18 15.74 -9.61
CA THR A 83 15.17 14.82 -10.76
C THR A 83 13.82 14.11 -10.86
N LEU A 84 13.27 14.05 -12.06
CA LEU A 84 12.09 13.24 -12.37
C LEU A 84 12.45 11.75 -12.24
N PHE A 85 11.62 10.97 -11.57
CA PHE A 85 11.75 9.53 -11.48
C PHE A 85 10.44 8.83 -11.82
N LYS A 86 10.57 7.59 -12.28
CA LYS A 86 9.45 6.73 -12.67
C LYS A 86 9.28 5.58 -11.70
N ALA A 87 8.09 5.42 -11.16
CA ALA A 87 7.68 4.23 -10.45
C ALA A 87 6.82 3.33 -11.33
N GLU A 88 6.92 2.02 -11.12
CA GLU A 88 6.14 1.04 -11.84
C GLU A 88 5.76 -0.11 -10.90
N VAL A 89 4.49 -0.55 -10.96
CA VAL A 89 3.99 -1.70 -10.23
C VAL A 89 3.56 -2.79 -11.20
N SER A 90 3.99 -4.02 -10.96
CA SER A 90 3.56 -5.20 -11.71
C SER A 90 2.44 -5.89 -10.95
N VAL A 91 1.30 -6.07 -11.61
CA VAL A 91 0.09 -6.62 -11.01
C VAL A 91 -0.48 -7.72 -11.90
N THR A 92 -1.03 -8.74 -11.30
CA THR A 92 -1.91 -9.71 -11.98
C THR A 92 -3.24 -9.72 -11.27
N ASP A 93 -4.29 -9.75 -12.05
CA ASP A 93 -5.66 -9.88 -11.57
C ASP A 93 -6.27 -11.16 -12.18
N LYS A 94 -6.92 -11.96 -11.36
CA LYS A 94 -7.41 -13.28 -11.77
C LYS A 94 -8.68 -13.18 -12.60
N GLU A 95 -9.51 -12.21 -12.25
CA GLU A 95 -10.80 -11.94 -12.89
C GLU A 95 -10.63 -11.05 -14.14
N ASN A 96 -9.43 -10.46 -14.35
CA ASN A 96 -9.09 -9.49 -15.39
C ASN A 96 -9.92 -8.19 -15.29
N ASP A 97 -10.13 -7.73 -14.09
CA ASP A 97 -10.84 -6.49 -13.83
C ASP A 97 -10.08 -5.25 -14.31
N SER A 98 -10.81 -4.16 -14.49
CA SER A 98 -10.20 -2.85 -14.74
C SER A 98 -9.57 -2.33 -13.45
N LEU A 99 -8.26 -2.18 -13.45
CA LEU A 99 -7.52 -1.71 -12.29
C LEU A 99 -7.39 -0.20 -12.25
N ALA A 100 -7.49 0.37 -11.05
CA ALA A 100 -7.15 1.75 -10.78
C ALA A 100 -5.97 1.82 -9.79
N TYR A 101 -5.09 2.78 -9.99
CA TYR A 101 -3.88 2.96 -9.20
C TYR A 101 -3.93 4.31 -8.49
N VAL A 102 -3.77 4.29 -7.19
CA VAL A 102 -3.68 5.49 -6.35
C VAL A 102 -2.26 5.56 -5.80
N TRP A 103 -1.57 6.66 -6.07
CA TRP A 103 -0.18 6.85 -5.70
C TRP A 103 -0.02 8.02 -4.75
N GLU A 104 0.85 7.87 -3.77
CA GLU A 104 1.24 8.96 -2.87
C GLU A 104 2.69 8.80 -2.41
N VAL A 105 3.34 9.92 -2.15
CA VAL A 105 4.65 9.97 -1.50
C VAL A 105 4.48 10.55 -0.11
N LEU A 106 4.96 9.87 0.90
CA LEU A 106 5.04 10.38 2.26
C LEU A 106 6.51 10.58 2.67
N LYS A 107 6.77 11.47 3.62
CA LYS A 107 8.03 11.45 4.37
C LYS A 107 8.14 10.12 5.13
N GLU A 108 9.35 9.67 5.40
CA GLU A 108 9.53 8.50 6.27
C GLU A 108 9.12 8.86 7.70
N ALA A 109 8.52 7.90 8.42
CA ALA A 109 8.05 8.10 9.79
C ALA A 109 9.23 8.35 10.74
N THR A 110 9.17 9.45 11.48
CA THR A 110 10.19 9.83 12.48
C THR A 110 9.70 9.65 13.91
N VAL A 111 8.39 9.66 14.11
CA VAL A 111 7.76 9.39 15.40
C VAL A 111 7.38 7.93 15.46
N LEU A 112 8.03 7.18 16.32
CA LEU A 112 7.81 5.75 16.46
C LEU A 112 7.14 5.48 17.81
N GLY A 113 5.96 4.91 17.75
CA GLY A 113 5.21 4.48 18.92
C GLY A 113 5.82 3.24 19.58
N PHE A 114 5.45 3.01 20.83
CA PHE A 114 5.82 1.81 21.56
C PHE A 114 4.56 1.16 22.13
N GLY A 115 4.45 -0.16 21.99
CA GLY A 115 3.38 -0.93 22.62
C GLY A 115 1.97 -0.57 22.16
N GLY A 116 1.81 -0.13 20.90
CA GLY A 116 0.50 0.21 20.35
C GLY A 116 0.07 1.65 20.57
N SER A 117 0.97 2.53 21.03
CA SER A 117 0.69 3.97 21.13
C SER A 117 0.41 4.57 19.73
N TYR A 118 -0.28 5.70 19.72
CA TYR A 118 -0.61 6.44 18.51
C TYR A 118 0.66 6.93 17.81
N GLU A 119 0.75 6.71 16.51
CA GLU A 119 1.73 7.30 15.61
C GLU A 119 1.01 8.25 14.63
N PRO A 120 1.49 9.49 14.48
CA PRO A 120 0.92 10.38 13.49
C PRO A 120 1.28 9.91 12.08
N ARG A 121 0.33 10.04 11.14
CA ARG A 121 0.62 9.81 9.73
C ARG A 121 1.69 10.80 9.26
N PRO A 122 2.72 10.34 8.53
CA PRO A 122 3.75 11.22 7.98
C PRO A 122 3.17 12.21 6.95
N GLU A 123 3.84 13.33 6.80
CA GLU A 123 3.48 14.38 5.85
C GLU A 123 3.53 13.86 4.40
N ARG A 124 2.47 14.12 3.64
CA ARG A 124 2.41 13.83 2.21
C ARG A 124 3.19 14.87 1.40
N MET A 125 3.89 14.40 0.39
CA MET A 125 4.65 15.23 -0.55
C MET A 125 3.88 15.35 -1.87
N GLY A 126 3.22 16.47 -2.06
CA GLY A 126 2.41 16.73 -3.24
C GLY A 126 1.01 16.10 -3.16
N ASP A 127 0.35 16.03 -4.31
CA ASP A 127 -1.02 15.54 -4.44
C ASP A 127 -1.06 14.01 -4.62
N VAL A 128 -2.20 13.42 -4.27
CA VAL A 128 -2.52 12.04 -4.61
C VAL A 128 -2.72 11.93 -6.12
N ALA A 129 -2.05 10.99 -6.75
CA ALA A 129 -2.27 10.71 -8.16
C ALA A 129 -3.18 9.49 -8.32
N VAL A 130 -4.21 9.63 -9.15
CA VAL A 130 -5.13 8.53 -9.51
C VAL A 130 -5.05 8.29 -11.00
N SER A 131 -4.86 7.04 -11.41
CA SER A 131 -4.61 6.66 -12.81
C SER A 131 -5.12 5.25 -13.08
N ASP A 132 -5.40 4.95 -14.34
CA ASP A 132 -5.60 3.60 -14.88
C ASP A 132 -4.29 2.92 -15.31
N LYS A 133 -3.16 3.60 -15.12
CA LYS A 133 -1.82 3.11 -15.50
C LYS A 133 -1.04 2.67 -14.27
N ASN A 134 -0.36 1.57 -14.41
CA ASN A 134 0.55 1.00 -13.42
C ASN A 134 1.89 1.76 -13.27
N VAL A 135 1.95 2.98 -13.78
CA VAL A 135 3.14 3.83 -13.82
C VAL A 135 2.81 5.19 -13.23
N TYR A 136 3.74 5.71 -12.44
CA TYR A 136 3.69 7.05 -11.85
C TYR A 136 5.01 7.77 -12.01
N GLU A 137 4.97 9.01 -12.46
CA GLU A 137 6.13 9.86 -12.58
C GLU A 137 6.00 11.07 -11.67
N THR A 138 7.02 11.35 -10.89
CA THR A 138 7.04 12.49 -9.96
C THR A 138 8.46 12.96 -9.68
N MET A 139 8.58 14.07 -8.92
CA MET A 139 9.85 14.69 -8.58
C MET A 139 9.77 15.26 -7.15
N ILE A 140 10.77 14.97 -6.35
CA ILE A 140 10.92 15.56 -5.01
C ILE A 140 12.12 16.51 -5.02
N LYS A 141 11.90 17.75 -4.56
CA LYS A 141 12.93 18.81 -4.59
C LYS A 141 13.73 18.92 -3.30
N VAL A 142 13.21 18.39 -2.21
CA VAL A 142 13.81 18.53 -0.89
C VAL A 142 14.54 17.25 -0.54
N PRO A 143 15.84 17.30 -0.20
CA PRO A 143 16.56 16.13 0.30
C PRO A 143 15.91 15.57 1.58
N GLY A 144 15.91 14.24 1.72
CA GLY A 144 15.29 13.58 2.86
C GLY A 144 14.98 12.11 2.60
N GLU A 145 14.32 11.49 3.55
CA GLU A 145 13.86 10.11 3.49
C GLU A 145 12.35 10.08 3.22
N TYR A 146 11.96 9.26 2.26
CA TYR A 146 10.61 9.20 1.73
C TYR A 146 10.19 7.75 1.48
N ARG A 147 8.87 7.58 1.35
CA ARG A 147 8.27 6.30 0.95
C ARG A 147 7.17 6.54 -0.08
N LEU A 148 7.27 5.87 -1.20
CA LEU A 148 6.25 5.85 -2.23
C LEU A 148 5.30 4.69 -1.99
N TYR A 149 4.01 4.97 -2.02
CA TYR A 149 2.93 3.99 -1.88
C TYR A 149 2.12 3.88 -3.15
N VAL A 150 1.61 2.69 -3.41
CA VAL A 150 0.56 2.45 -4.41
C VAL A 150 -0.54 1.61 -3.80
N TYR A 151 -1.77 2.00 -4.08
CA TYR A 151 -2.99 1.23 -3.82
C TYR A 151 -3.56 0.81 -5.17
N VAL A 152 -3.74 -0.48 -5.37
CA VAL A 152 -4.25 -1.07 -6.61
C VAL A 152 -5.66 -1.55 -6.34
N LEU A 153 -6.65 -0.89 -6.93
CA LEU A 153 -8.06 -1.18 -6.76
C LEU A 153 -8.60 -1.94 -7.99
N ASP A 154 -9.43 -2.92 -7.76
CA ASP A 154 -10.08 -3.73 -8.81
C ASP A 154 -11.46 -3.20 -9.22
N ASN A 155 -11.95 -2.14 -8.57
CA ASN A 155 -13.28 -1.59 -8.73
C ASN A 155 -14.45 -2.53 -8.31
N THR A 156 -14.16 -3.72 -7.79
CA THR A 156 -15.15 -4.64 -7.20
C THR A 156 -15.15 -4.59 -5.66
N GLY A 157 -14.29 -3.75 -5.10
CA GLY A 157 -14.18 -3.47 -3.68
C GLY A 157 -13.02 -4.16 -2.98
N PHE A 158 -12.01 -4.57 -3.75
CA PHE A 158 -10.73 -5.03 -3.21
C PHE A 158 -9.59 -4.07 -3.52
N VAL A 159 -8.57 -4.13 -2.70
CA VAL A 159 -7.36 -3.34 -2.84
C VAL A 159 -6.13 -4.15 -2.45
N SER A 160 -5.08 -4.03 -3.23
CA SER A 160 -3.74 -4.46 -2.83
C SER A 160 -2.78 -3.28 -2.77
N THR A 161 -1.77 -3.36 -1.92
CA THR A 161 -0.84 -2.27 -1.68
C THR A 161 0.60 -2.69 -1.84
N ALA A 162 1.45 -1.74 -2.24
CA ALA A 162 2.89 -1.88 -2.19
C ALA A 162 3.55 -0.55 -1.83
N ASN A 163 4.80 -0.61 -1.35
CA ASN A 163 5.58 0.59 -1.08
C ASN A 163 7.07 0.37 -1.28
N ILE A 164 7.80 1.46 -1.55
CA ILE A 164 9.26 1.48 -1.64
C ILE A 164 9.80 2.66 -0.83
N PRO A 165 10.70 2.44 0.15
CA PRO A 165 11.47 3.49 0.76
C PRO A 165 12.54 4.01 -0.21
N PHE A 166 12.78 5.31 -0.24
CA PHE A 166 13.83 5.93 -1.04
C PHE A 166 14.39 7.17 -0.38
N GLN A 167 15.61 7.53 -0.73
CA GLN A 167 16.28 8.73 -0.24
C GLN A 167 16.45 9.73 -1.38
N VAL A 168 16.07 10.98 -1.14
CA VAL A 168 16.41 12.11 -2.01
C VAL A 168 17.69 12.75 -1.48
N ILE A 169 18.70 12.87 -2.34
CA ILE A 169 20.03 13.41 -2.04
C ILE A 169 20.29 14.69 -2.83
N ASP A 170 21.25 15.49 -2.40
CA ASP A 170 21.68 16.73 -3.08
C ASP A 170 22.22 16.49 -4.49
#